data_fe3aa8fb84d40072811119959d7539cf
#
_entry.id   fe3aa8fb84d40072811119959d7539cf
#
_cell.length_a   1.000
_cell.length_b   1.000
_cell.length_c   1.000
_cell.angle_alpha   90.00
_cell.angle_beta   90.00
_cell.angle_gamma   90.00
#
_symmetry.space_group_name_H-M   'P 1'
#
loop_
_entity.id
_entity.type
_entity.pdbx_description
1 polymer ?
#
loop_
_entity_poly.entity_id
_entity_poly.type
_entity_poly.pdbx_seq_one_letter_code
_entity_poly.pdbx_strand_id
1 'polypeptide(L)'
;MKEYTQYIRNTLLDKFEFQNYGHALEILSEAFPTEWNDIQDCLEKLTISIDDLVAAGGNETAIPKKFDDVLYPLGWREIRITGDLLVKLYPRRTNQRGRFEDQPFDEKIIEGYIDGHNIDFIKDKVAFDLEWNSKDQTFDRDLLAMRTYFDCGLIEVGIIVTRAKQLNDIFKEITDKNGKSLMPKYGASTTWMGKLEYRLKSRRNGGCPILAIGIKKPCVEGY
;
A
#
# COMPACT_ATOMS: atom_id res chain seq x y z
N MET A 1 -13.71 -21.64 -1.17
CA MET A 1 -12.94 -20.70 -0.33
C MET A 1 -11.60 -20.53 -0.99
N LYS A 2 -11.07 -19.29 -1.08
CA LYS A 2 -9.75 -19.10 -1.68
C LYS A 2 -8.70 -19.72 -0.74
N GLU A 3 -7.73 -20.44 -1.30
CA GLU A 3 -6.77 -21.25 -0.55
C GLU A 3 -5.98 -20.45 0.52
N TYR A 4 -5.74 -19.15 0.28
CA TYR A 4 -5.00 -18.27 1.19
C TYR A 4 -5.81 -17.71 2.38
N THR A 5 -7.13 -17.97 2.47
CA THR A 5 -7.94 -17.44 3.60
C THR A 5 -7.57 -18.06 4.95
N GLN A 6 -6.83 -19.17 4.95
CA GLN A 6 -6.30 -19.77 6.18
C GLN A 6 -5.32 -18.86 6.93
N TYR A 7 -4.70 -17.88 6.26
CA TYR A 7 -3.77 -16.92 6.85
C TYR A 7 -4.46 -15.67 7.43
N ILE A 8 -5.78 -15.59 7.32
CA ILE A 8 -6.58 -14.43 7.73
C ILE A 8 -7.51 -14.84 8.85
N ARG A 9 -7.60 -14.03 9.91
CA ARG A 9 -8.56 -14.26 10.98
C ARG A 9 -9.99 -14.22 10.43
N ASN A 10 -10.81 -15.19 10.83
CA ASN A 10 -12.18 -15.31 10.33
C ASN A 10 -13.03 -14.05 10.58
N THR A 11 -12.77 -13.33 11.68
CA THR A 11 -13.42 -12.06 12.05
C THR A 11 -13.24 -10.95 11.00
N LEU A 12 -12.17 -11.03 10.21
CA LEU A 12 -11.85 -10.03 9.17
C LEU A 12 -12.51 -10.34 7.84
N LEU A 13 -12.86 -11.59 7.55
CA LEU A 13 -13.37 -12.00 6.23
C LEU A 13 -14.72 -11.34 5.88
N ASP A 14 -15.54 -11.02 6.87
CA ASP A 14 -16.80 -10.31 6.67
C ASP A 14 -16.61 -8.81 6.49
N LYS A 15 -15.61 -8.23 7.18
CA LYS A 15 -15.32 -6.80 7.19
C LYS A 15 -14.47 -6.33 6.03
N PHE A 16 -13.62 -7.20 5.47
CA PHE A 16 -12.63 -6.84 4.46
C PHE A 16 -12.65 -7.78 3.25
N GLU A 17 -12.28 -7.22 2.10
CA GLU A 17 -11.95 -7.94 0.88
C GLU A 17 -10.43 -8.08 0.81
N PHE A 18 -9.93 -9.28 0.50
CA PHE A 18 -8.49 -9.54 0.35
C PHE A 18 -8.19 -10.02 -1.06
N GLN A 19 -7.15 -9.47 -1.66
CA GLN A 19 -6.61 -9.91 -2.94
C GLN A 19 -5.09 -10.10 -2.80
N ASN A 20 -4.64 -11.34 -2.97
CA ASN A 20 -3.27 -11.78 -2.74
C ASN A 20 -2.52 -11.85 -4.06
N TYR A 21 -1.56 -10.95 -4.26
CA TYR A 21 -0.70 -10.91 -5.45
C TYR A 21 0.73 -11.29 -5.09
N GLY A 22 1.33 -12.21 -5.88
CA GLY A 22 2.71 -12.62 -5.67
C GLY A 22 2.96 -13.31 -4.34
N HIS A 23 1.97 -14.05 -3.81
CA HIS A 23 2.07 -14.75 -2.51
C HIS A 23 2.31 -13.82 -1.31
N ALA A 24 1.81 -12.58 -1.36
CA ALA A 24 2.02 -11.61 -0.29
C ALA A 24 1.54 -12.12 1.08
N LEU A 25 0.38 -12.80 1.15
CA LEU A 25 -0.14 -13.36 2.40
C LEU A 25 0.72 -14.47 2.96
N GLU A 26 1.22 -15.36 2.12
CA GLU A 26 2.12 -16.42 2.52
C GLU A 26 3.43 -15.84 3.06
N ILE A 27 3.99 -14.82 2.40
CA ILE A 27 5.20 -14.12 2.86
C ILE A 27 4.93 -13.44 4.20
N LEU A 28 3.83 -12.69 4.33
CA LEU A 28 3.46 -12.04 5.59
C LEU A 28 3.28 -13.04 6.74
N SER A 29 2.59 -14.14 6.49
CA SER A 29 2.28 -15.10 7.54
C SER A 29 3.48 -15.92 8.00
N GLU A 30 4.39 -16.26 7.08
CA GLU A 30 5.51 -17.15 7.38
C GLU A 30 6.81 -16.40 7.69
N ALA A 31 7.08 -15.28 7.00
CA ALA A 31 8.31 -14.52 7.17
C ALA A 31 8.15 -13.33 8.12
N PHE A 32 6.96 -12.73 8.20
CA PHE A 32 6.65 -11.53 8.99
C PHE A 32 5.40 -11.69 9.86
N PRO A 33 5.31 -12.77 10.68
CA PRO A 33 4.09 -13.07 11.45
C PRO A 33 3.74 -12.00 12.48
N THR A 34 4.73 -11.31 13.04
CA THR A 34 4.52 -10.21 14.00
C THR A 34 3.85 -9.03 13.30
N GLU A 35 4.39 -8.59 12.17
CA GLU A 35 3.88 -7.48 11.37
C GLU A 35 2.48 -7.79 10.84
N TRP A 36 2.25 -9.03 10.39
CA TRP A 36 0.93 -9.46 9.94
C TRP A 36 -0.10 -9.49 11.09
N ASN A 37 0.29 -9.92 12.28
CA ASN A 37 -0.58 -9.86 13.45
C ASN A 37 -0.91 -8.42 13.86
N ASP A 38 0.06 -7.51 13.85
CA ASP A 38 -0.18 -6.08 14.11
C ASP A 38 -1.23 -5.50 13.15
N ILE A 39 -1.11 -5.83 11.86
CA ILE A 39 -2.08 -5.38 10.84
C ILE A 39 -3.46 -5.98 11.09
N GLN A 40 -3.55 -7.28 11.38
CA GLN A 40 -4.84 -7.91 11.69
C GLN A 40 -5.48 -7.29 12.94
N ASP A 41 -4.71 -7.00 14.00
CA ASP A 41 -5.19 -6.32 15.20
C ASP A 41 -5.71 -4.91 14.89
N CYS A 42 -5.01 -4.18 14.01
CA CYS A 42 -5.44 -2.86 13.54
C CYS A 42 -6.77 -2.95 12.78
N LEU A 43 -6.88 -3.90 11.85
CA LEU A 43 -8.10 -4.11 11.07
C LEU A 43 -9.29 -4.55 11.94
N GLU A 44 -9.09 -5.39 12.96
CA GLU A 44 -10.15 -5.80 13.89
C GLU A 44 -10.74 -4.61 14.66
N LYS A 45 -9.88 -3.66 15.07
CA LYS A 45 -10.26 -2.45 15.80
C LYS A 45 -10.90 -1.39 14.90
N LEU A 46 -10.75 -1.50 13.57
CA LEU A 46 -11.27 -0.49 12.66
C LEU A 46 -12.80 -0.46 12.69
N THR A 47 -13.32 0.70 13.09
CA THR A 47 -14.73 1.07 12.99
C THR A 47 -14.84 2.48 12.45
N ILE A 48 -15.68 2.69 11.45
CA ILE A 48 -15.86 3.97 10.75
C ILE A 48 -17.24 4.49 11.11
N SER A 49 -17.32 5.65 11.73
CA SER A 49 -18.59 6.33 12.00
C SER A 49 -19.10 7.06 10.76
N ILE A 50 -20.40 7.39 10.76
CA ILE A 50 -20.97 8.26 9.71
C ILE A 50 -20.30 9.63 9.72
N ASP A 51 -19.96 10.17 10.89
CA ASP A 51 -19.27 11.45 11.00
C ASP A 51 -17.87 11.40 10.35
N ASP A 52 -17.13 10.30 10.46
CA ASP A 52 -15.85 10.12 9.77
C ASP A 52 -16.02 10.19 8.23
N LEU A 53 -17.12 9.68 7.70
CA LEU A 53 -17.43 9.73 6.27
C LEU A 53 -17.86 11.12 5.81
N VAL A 54 -18.61 11.84 6.62
CA VAL A 54 -19.16 13.18 6.30
C VAL A 54 -18.12 14.28 6.50
N ALA A 55 -17.15 14.10 7.42
CA ALA A 55 -16.12 15.08 7.74
C ALA A 55 -15.46 15.67 6.49
N ALA A 56 -15.09 16.94 6.53
CA ALA A 56 -14.43 17.62 5.41
C ALA A 56 -13.15 16.87 5.01
N GLY A 57 -12.87 16.78 3.71
CA GLY A 57 -11.63 16.21 3.20
C GLY A 57 -10.44 17.09 3.55
N GLY A 58 -9.27 16.48 3.75
CA GLY A 58 -8.00 17.14 4.05
C GLY A 58 -6.96 16.11 4.46
N ASN A 59 -5.71 16.52 4.68
CA ASN A 59 -4.59 15.63 5.01
C ASN A 59 -4.76 14.91 6.37
N GLU A 60 -5.65 15.37 7.23
CA GLU A 60 -5.91 14.77 8.54
C GLU A 60 -7.38 14.32 8.64
N THR A 61 -7.78 13.37 7.81
CA THR A 61 -9.09 12.73 8.00
C THR A 61 -9.03 11.75 9.19
N ALA A 62 -10.16 11.54 9.86
CA ALA A 62 -10.25 10.66 11.03
C ALA A 62 -9.82 9.21 10.74
N ILE A 63 -9.95 8.75 9.50
CA ILE A 63 -9.66 7.35 9.13
C ILE A 63 -8.16 7.04 9.13
N PRO A 64 -7.25 7.78 8.49
CA PRO A 64 -5.81 7.59 8.68
C PRO A 64 -5.40 7.60 10.15
N LYS A 65 -5.90 8.54 10.94
CA LYS A 65 -5.59 8.62 12.36
C LYS A 65 -5.94 7.35 13.14
N LYS A 66 -7.01 6.63 12.77
CA LYS A 66 -7.35 5.33 13.40
C LYS A 66 -6.26 4.27 13.17
N PHE A 67 -5.55 4.32 12.05
CA PHE A 67 -4.39 3.46 11.78
C PHE A 67 -3.17 3.94 12.55
N ASP A 68 -2.90 5.26 12.59
CA ASP A 68 -1.80 5.85 13.36
C ASP A 68 -1.87 5.46 14.84
N ASP A 69 -3.05 5.60 15.45
CA ASP A 69 -3.29 5.34 16.87
C ASP A 69 -3.01 3.87 17.27
N VAL A 70 -3.09 2.94 16.32
CA VAL A 70 -2.81 1.51 16.55
C VAL A 70 -1.39 1.14 16.12
N LEU A 71 -0.93 1.59 14.97
CA LEU A 71 0.31 1.11 14.36
C LEU A 71 1.56 1.79 14.93
N TYR A 72 1.54 3.10 15.20
CA TYR A 72 2.70 3.79 15.78
C TYR A 72 3.16 3.23 17.13
N PRO A 73 2.27 2.91 18.10
CA PRO A 73 2.68 2.25 19.34
C PRO A 73 3.36 0.90 19.13
N LEU A 74 3.04 0.19 18.03
CA LEU A 74 3.61 -1.11 17.68
C LEU A 74 4.94 -1.03 16.93
N GLY A 75 5.45 0.18 16.70
CA GLY A 75 6.75 0.41 16.08
C GLY A 75 6.71 0.68 14.58
N TRP A 76 5.52 0.71 13.97
CA TRP A 76 5.37 1.17 12.58
C TRP A 76 5.69 2.65 12.46
N ARG A 77 6.27 3.08 11.33
CA ARG A 77 6.67 4.48 11.10
C ARG A 77 6.44 4.90 9.67
N GLU A 78 6.01 6.15 9.48
CA GLU A 78 6.12 6.81 8.17
C GLU A 78 7.59 6.96 7.80
N ILE A 79 7.97 6.52 6.60
CA ILE A 79 9.35 6.56 6.12
C ILE A 79 9.40 7.23 4.75
N ARG A 80 10.25 8.24 4.64
CA ARG A 80 10.65 8.81 3.36
C ARG A 80 11.92 8.12 2.90
N ILE A 81 11.89 7.52 1.70
CA ILE A 81 13.03 6.84 1.10
C ILE A 81 13.56 7.67 -0.07
N THR A 82 14.84 8.03 -0.02
CA THR A 82 15.56 8.70 -1.10
C THR A 82 16.79 7.89 -1.44
N GLY A 83 17.30 8.02 -2.66
CA GLY A 83 18.53 7.33 -3.05
C GLY A 83 19.16 7.89 -4.30
N ASP A 84 20.48 7.77 -4.37
CA ASP A 84 21.30 8.12 -5.53
C ASP A 84 21.75 6.85 -6.24
N LEU A 85 21.91 6.91 -7.56
CA LEU A 85 22.43 5.80 -8.35
C LEU A 85 23.85 6.10 -8.80
N LEU A 86 24.80 5.26 -8.35
CA LEU A 86 26.18 5.29 -8.83
C LEU A 86 26.33 4.33 -10.03
N VAL A 87 26.61 4.87 -11.19
CA VAL A 87 26.89 4.12 -12.43
C VAL A 87 28.38 4.10 -12.67
N LYS A 88 28.96 2.91 -12.88
CA LYS A 88 30.37 2.71 -13.19
C LYS A 88 30.53 1.95 -14.51
N LEU A 89 31.41 2.45 -15.38
CA LEU A 89 31.65 1.86 -16.70
C LEU A 89 33.05 1.19 -16.71
N TYR A 90 33.07 -0.12 -16.89
CA TYR A 90 34.31 -0.90 -16.92
C TYR A 90 34.62 -1.33 -18.35
N PRO A 91 35.77 -0.90 -18.93
CA PRO A 91 36.17 -1.32 -20.26
C PRO A 91 36.60 -2.80 -20.25
N ARG A 92 36.45 -3.43 -21.38
CA ARG A 92 36.93 -4.80 -21.57
C ARG A 92 38.46 -4.79 -21.72
N ARG A 93 39.18 -5.70 -21.04
CA ARG A 93 40.61 -5.87 -21.20
C ARG A 93 40.97 -6.31 -22.62
N THR A 94 41.92 -5.64 -23.21
CA THR A 94 42.46 -6.00 -24.52
C THR A 94 43.10 -7.38 -24.46
N ASN A 95 42.83 -8.24 -25.44
CA ASN A 95 43.37 -9.60 -25.54
C ASN A 95 43.00 -10.59 -24.41
N GLN A 96 42.04 -10.23 -23.52
CA GLN A 96 41.55 -11.11 -22.48
C GLN A 96 40.00 -11.32 -22.62
N ARG A 97 39.63 -12.33 -23.39
CA ARG A 97 38.23 -12.60 -23.67
C ARG A 97 37.40 -12.81 -22.37
N GLY A 98 36.34 -12.01 -22.19
CA GLY A 98 35.44 -12.09 -21.05
C GLY A 98 35.93 -11.42 -19.76
N ARG A 99 37.09 -10.74 -19.73
CA ARG A 99 37.57 -10.01 -18.55
C ARG A 99 37.45 -8.50 -18.74
N PHE A 100 37.06 -7.81 -17.67
CA PHE A 100 36.93 -6.35 -17.59
C PHE A 100 38.09 -5.79 -16.76
N GLU A 101 38.38 -4.51 -16.91
CA GLU A 101 39.35 -3.80 -16.06
C GLU A 101 38.80 -3.73 -14.62
N ASP A 102 39.74 -3.71 -13.64
CA ASP A 102 39.37 -3.66 -12.20
C ASP A 102 38.95 -2.27 -11.78
N GLN A 103 39.35 -1.24 -12.55
CA GLN A 103 38.94 0.14 -12.32
C GLN A 103 38.00 0.62 -13.42
N PRO A 104 36.94 1.37 -13.10
CA PRO A 104 36.09 1.98 -14.10
C PRO A 104 36.83 3.07 -14.85
N PHE A 105 36.56 3.25 -16.14
CA PHE A 105 37.09 4.38 -16.91
C PHE A 105 36.23 5.64 -16.75
N ASP A 106 34.98 5.49 -16.30
CA ASP A 106 34.05 6.58 -16.06
C ASP A 106 33.07 6.20 -14.94
N GLU A 107 32.74 7.20 -14.13
CA GLU A 107 31.76 7.09 -13.03
C GLU A 107 30.79 8.27 -13.08
N LYS A 108 29.51 7.99 -12.87
CA LYS A 108 28.45 8.99 -12.81
C LYS A 108 27.53 8.73 -11.63
N ILE A 109 27.27 9.75 -10.83
CA ILE A 109 26.23 9.75 -9.81
C ILE A 109 24.98 10.42 -10.41
N ILE A 110 23.83 9.76 -10.30
CA ILE A 110 22.52 10.33 -10.61
C ILE A 110 21.87 10.60 -9.27
N GLU A 111 21.91 11.86 -8.84
CA GLU A 111 21.31 12.30 -7.59
C GLU A 111 19.78 12.23 -7.66
N GLY A 112 19.16 11.84 -6.54
CA GLY A 112 17.70 11.75 -6.44
C GLY A 112 17.09 10.70 -7.37
N TYR A 113 17.80 9.65 -7.72
CA TYR A 113 17.29 8.56 -8.57
C TYR A 113 16.05 7.89 -7.97
N ILE A 114 16.01 7.74 -6.64
CA ILE A 114 14.81 7.44 -5.88
C ILE A 114 14.31 8.78 -5.35
N ASP A 115 13.08 9.18 -5.73
CA ASP A 115 12.54 10.53 -5.58
C ASP A 115 12.05 10.89 -4.16
N GLY A 116 12.19 9.98 -3.20
CA GLY A 116 11.84 10.24 -1.81
C GLY A 116 10.34 10.14 -1.53
N HIS A 117 9.63 9.25 -2.20
CA HIS A 117 8.24 8.97 -1.88
C HIS A 117 8.10 8.44 -0.44
N ASN A 118 7.11 8.98 0.29
CA ASN A 118 6.77 8.50 1.62
C ASN A 118 5.92 7.23 1.51
N ILE A 119 6.16 6.30 2.44
CA ILE A 119 5.25 5.19 2.75
C ILE A 119 4.66 5.45 4.12
N ASP A 120 3.35 5.34 4.25
CA ASP A 120 2.62 5.67 5.48
C ASP A 120 3.15 4.89 6.69
N PHE A 121 3.44 3.59 6.50
CA PHE A 121 3.97 2.75 7.58
C PHE A 121 4.96 1.72 7.03
N ILE A 122 6.13 1.66 7.66
CA ILE A 122 7.10 0.57 7.50
C ILE A 122 7.46 0.02 8.87
N LYS A 123 7.48 -1.30 8.97
CA LYS A 123 8.07 -2.02 10.07
C LYS A 123 8.80 -3.23 9.52
N ASP A 124 10.06 -3.40 9.94
CA ASP A 124 10.97 -4.38 9.36
C ASP A 124 11.02 -4.24 7.81
N LYS A 125 10.66 -5.24 7.07
CA LYS A 125 10.60 -5.22 5.60
C LYS A 125 9.18 -5.27 5.02
N VAL A 126 8.19 -4.89 5.82
CA VAL A 126 6.80 -4.79 5.43
C VAL A 126 6.42 -3.32 5.26
N ALA A 127 5.96 -2.97 4.05
CA ALA A 127 5.42 -1.65 3.74
C ALA A 127 3.89 -1.66 3.75
N PHE A 128 3.27 -0.58 4.20
CA PHE A 128 1.83 -0.42 4.26
C PHE A 128 1.44 1.00 3.86
N ASP A 129 0.54 1.14 2.90
CA ASP A 129 -0.09 2.41 2.51
C ASP A 129 -1.60 2.35 2.66
N LEU A 130 -2.18 3.43 3.19
CA LEU A 130 -3.62 3.63 3.30
C LEU A 130 -4.13 4.63 2.26
N GLU A 131 -4.74 4.14 1.21
CA GLU A 131 -5.33 4.95 0.15
C GLU A 131 -6.85 5.09 0.33
N TRP A 132 -7.27 6.00 1.22
CA TRP A 132 -8.68 6.13 1.61
C TRP A 132 -9.54 6.90 0.61
N ASN A 133 -9.14 8.10 0.22
CA ASN A 133 -9.93 8.96 -0.68
C ASN A 133 -9.06 9.89 -1.54
N SER A 134 -7.86 9.46 -1.85
CA SER A 134 -6.94 10.15 -2.76
C SER A 134 -7.42 10.03 -4.21
N LYS A 135 -6.76 10.73 -5.12
CA LYS A 135 -6.95 10.51 -6.57
C LYS A 135 -6.47 9.12 -6.94
N ASP A 136 -7.17 8.42 -7.83
CA ASP A 136 -6.83 7.03 -8.21
C ASP A 136 -5.43 6.89 -8.85
N GLN A 137 -4.83 7.98 -9.32
CA GLN A 137 -3.45 8.03 -9.82
C GLN A 137 -2.40 7.79 -8.73
N THR A 138 -2.73 7.99 -7.44
CA THR A 138 -1.80 7.71 -6.34
C THR A 138 -1.37 6.25 -6.33
N PHE A 139 -2.26 5.31 -6.67
CA PHE A 139 -1.88 3.91 -6.80
C PHE A 139 -0.73 3.64 -7.78
N ASP A 140 -0.60 4.41 -8.85
CA ASP A 140 0.52 4.24 -9.79
C ASP A 140 1.84 4.65 -9.14
N ARG A 141 1.82 5.72 -8.35
CA ARG A 141 2.97 6.21 -7.58
C ARG A 141 3.35 5.22 -6.48
N ASP A 142 2.37 4.75 -5.69
CA ASP A 142 2.58 3.84 -4.56
C ASP A 142 3.13 2.48 -5.05
N LEU A 143 2.56 1.94 -6.12
CA LEU A 143 3.04 0.70 -6.73
C LEU A 143 4.45 0.85 -7.33
N LEU A 144 4.79 2.00 -7.91
CA LEU A 144 6.13 2.28 -8.41
C LEU A 144 7.13 2.39 -7.24
N ALA A 145 6.74 3.07 -6.16
CA ALA A 145 7.56 3.20 -4.95
C ALA A 145 7.83 1.82 -4.33
N MET A 146 6.78 1.03 -4.06
CA MET A 146 6.91 -0.32 -3.49
C MET A 146 7.77 -1.23 -4.37
N ARG A 147 7.59 -1.17 -5.71
CA ARG A 147 8.46 -1.89 -6.65
C ARG A 147 9.91 -1.48 -6.51
N THR A 148 10.20 -0.17 -6.51
CA THR A 148 11.57 0.35 -6.41
C THR A 148 12.22 -0.07 -5.10
N TYR A 149 11.49 0.00 -3.99
CA TYR A 149 12.00 -0.38 -2.67
C TYR A 149 12.21 -1.89 -2.55
N PHE A 150 11.35 -2.69 -3.17
CA PHE A 150 11.52 -4.13 -3.28
C PHE A 150 12.76 -4.49 -4.12
N ASP A 151 12.94 -3.88 -5.29
CA ASP A 151 14.10 -4.10 -6.16
C ASP A 151 15.43 -3.69 -5.47
N CYS A 152 15.39 -2.73 -4.54
CA CYS A 152 16.53 -2.34 -3.69
C CYS A 152 16.70 -3.21 -2.42
N GLY A 153 15.82 -4.18 -2.16
CA GLY A 153 15.86 -5.04 -0.96
C GLY A 153 15.49 -4.32 0.34
N LEU A 154 14.84 -3.15 0.26
CA LEU A 154 14.38 -2.37 1.42
C LEU A 154 13.08 -2.92 2.01
N ILE A 155 12.22 -3.49 1.16
CA ILE A 155 11.01 -4.22 1.58
C ILE A 155 10.96 -5.58 0.90
N GLU A 156 10.19 -6.51 1.47
CA GLU A 156 9.93 -7.84 0.90
C GLU A 156 8.46 -7.97 0.46
N VAL A 157 7.56 -7.16 1.03
CA VAL A 157 6.13 -7.21 0.74
C VAL A 157 5.47 -5.86 1.01
N GLY A 158 4.49 -5.51 0.18
CA GLY A 158 3.65 -4.33 0.35
C GLY A 158 2.21 -4.68 0.70
N ILE A 159 1.57 -3.83 1.49
CA ILE A 159 0.14 -3.88 1.82
C ILE A 159 -0.47 -2.56 1.37
N ILE A 160 -1.58 -2.61 0.62
CA ILE A 160 -2.35 -1.41 0.26
C ILE A 160 -3.77 -1.60 0.76
N VAL A 161 -4.19 -0.73 1.67
CA VAL A 161 -5.57 -0.69 2.19
C VAL A 161 -6.35 0.41 1.48
N THR A 162 -7.54 0.08 0.99
CA THR A 162 -8.44 1.05 0.34
C THR A 162 -9.89 0.61 0.50
N ARG A 163 -10.83 1.31 -0.13
CA ARG A 163 -12.26 1.00 -0.07
C ARG A 163 -12.62 -0.17 -0.98
N ALA A 164 -13.39 -1.15 -0.49
CA ALA A 164 -14.03 -2.15 -1.33
C ALA A 164 -15.15 -1.51 -2.17
N LYS A 165 -15.55 -2.16 -3.27
CA LYS A 165 -16.63 -1.70 -4.13
C LYS A 165 -17.96 -1.54 -3.36
N GLN A 166 -18.24 -2.46 -2.46
CA GLN A 166 -19.47 -2.45 -1.64
C GLN A 166 -19.59 -1.19 -0.77
N LEU A 167 -18.47 -0.63 -0.30
CA LEU A 167 -18.49 0.60 0.48
C LEU A 167 -18.97 1.81 -0.35
N ASN A 168 -18.72 1.80 -1.66
CA ASN A 168 -19.18 2.87 -2.54
C ASN A 168 -20.72 2.95 -2.64
N ASP A 169 -21.43 1.85 -2.38
CA ASP A 169 -22.90 1.84 -2.50
C ASP A 169 -23.56 2.65 -1.39
N ILE A 170 -23.00 2.64 -0.17
CA ILE A 170 -23.57 3.41 0.95
C ILE A 170 -23.43 4.92 0.79
N PHE A 171 -22.47 5.41 0.01
CA PHE A 171 -22.32 6.85 -0.23
C PHE A 171 -23.47 7.49 -1.03
N LYS A 172 -24.33 6.68 -1.65
CA LYS A 172 -25.56 7.13 -2.28
C LYS A 172 -26.64 7.44 -1.24
N GLU A 173 -26.62 6.70 -0.12
CA GLU A 173 -27.60 6.72 0.94
C GLU A 173 -27.28 7.77 2.01
N ILE A 174 -25.98 8.02 2.25
CA ILE A 174 -25.50 8.98 3.23
C ILE A 174 -25.51 10.40 2.66
N THR A 175 -26.01 11.36 3.46
CA THR A 175 -25.98 12.79 3.13
C THR A 175 -25.10 13.56 4.12
N ASP A 176 -24.52 14.66 3.65
CA ASP A 176 -23.80 15.63 4.50
C ASP A 176 -24.78 16.47 5.33
N LYS A 177 -24.23 17.38 6.17
CA LYS A 177 -25.02 18.29 7.01
C LYS A 177 -25.97 19.22 6.22
N ASN A 178 -25.76 19.37 4.91
CA ASN A 178 -26.57 20.17 4.00
C ASN A 178 -27.56 19.33 3.18
N GLY A 179 -27.70 18.05 3.49
CA GLY A 179 -28.57 17.12 2.76
C GLY A 179 -28.03 16.70 1.39
N LYS A 180 -26.75 16.94 1.08
CA LYS A 180 -26.13 16.52 -0.19
C LYS A 180 -25.52 15.12 -0.04
N SER A 181 -25.76 14.26 -1.04
CA SER A 181 -25.15 12.93 -1.10
C SER A 181 -23.63 12.99 -1.03
N LEU A 182 -23.00 11.97 -0.41
CA LEU A 182 -21.55 11.81 -0.34
C LEU A 182 -20.92 11.32 -1.66
N MET A 183 -21.71 10.90 -2.64
CA MET A 183 -21.22 10.41 -3.93
C MET A 183 -20.19 11.31 -4.62
N PRO A 184 -20.34 12.65 -4.66
CA PRO A 184 -19.33 13.52 -5.27
C PRO A 184 -17.99 13.50 -4.52
N LYS A 185 -18.01 13.34 -3.19
CA LYS A 185 -16.80 13.26 -2.36
C LYS A 185 -16.01 11.96 -2.63
N TYR A 186 -16.71 10.86 -2.80
CA TYR A 186 -16.15 9.52 -3.01
C TYR A 186 -16.30 9.03 -4.46
N GLY A 187 -16.23 9.94 -5.41
CA GLY A 187 -16.52 9.69 -6.83
C GLY A 187 -15.57 8.71 -7.52
N ALA A 188 -15.88 8.44 -8.78
CA ALA A 188 -15.19 7.43 -9.58
C ALA A 188 -13.69 7.66 -9.81
N SER A 189 -13.20 8.90 -9.63
CA SER A 189 -11.78 9.27 -9.77
C SER A 189 -10.96 9.13 -8.49
N THR A 190 -11.56 8.58 -7.42
CA THR A 190 -10.88 8.38 -6.15
C THR A 190 -10.44 6.92 -5.98
N THR A 191 -9.58 6.67 -4.98
CA THR A 191 -9.02 5.34 -4.68
C THR A 191 -10.08 4.38 -4.18
N TRP A 192 -10.12 3.15 -4.75
CA TRP A 192 -10.91 1.99 -4.31
C TRP A 192 -10.42 0.72 -5.01
N MET A 193 -10.78 -0.46 -4.49
CA MET A 193 -10.28 -1.77 -4.95
C MET A 193 -10.31 -1.98 -6.46
N GLY A 194 -11.39 -1.58 -7.16
CA GLY A 194 -11.47 -1.77 -8.61
C GLY A 194 -10.45 -0.95 -9.39
N LYS A 195 -9.97 0.18 -8.83
CA LYS A 195 -8.91 0.99 -9.42
C LYS A 195 -7.52 0.42 -9.13
N LEU A 196 -7.34 -0.25 -8.01
CA LEU A 196 -6.11 -0.95 -7.66
C LEU A 196 -5.99 -2.27 -8.42
N GLU A 197 -7.07 -3.05 -8.47
CA GLU A 197 -7.10 -4.39 -9.05
C GLU A 197 -6.58 -4.45 -10.49
N TYR A 198 -7.04 -3.56 -11.39
CA TYR A 198 -6.58 -3.60 -12.77
C TYR A 198 -5.09 -3.26 -12.90
N ARG A 199 -4.55 -2.42 -12.00
CA ARG A 199 -3.13 -2.07 -11.94
C ARG A 199 -2.28 -3.26 -11.52
N LEU A 200 -2.75 -4.00 -10.52
CA LEU A 200 -2.09 -5.23 -10.05
C LEU A 200 -2.18 -6.34 -11.09
N LYS A 201 -3.32 -6.51 -11.77
CA LYS A 201 -3.48 -7.45 -12.89
C LYS A 201 -2.54 -7.12 -14.06
N SER A 202 -2.26 -5.85 -14.31
CA SER A 202 -1.29 -5.41 -15.31
C SER A 202 0.16 -5.37 -14.79
N ARG A 203 0.41 -5.89 -13.60
CA ARG A 203 1.73 -6.02 -12.96
C ARG A 203 2.48 -4.69 -12.80
N ARG A 204 1.79 -3.58 -12.50
CA ARG A 204 2.46 -2.28 -12.25
C ARG A 204 3.33 -2.30 -10.98
N ASN A 205 3.06 -3.21 -10.06
CA ASN A 205 3.90 -3.50 -8.89
C ASN A 205 5.23 -4.19 -9.25
N GLY A 206 5.51 -4.48 -10.54
CA GLY A 206 6.69 -5.24 -10.95
C GLY A 206 6.71 -6.64 -10.33
N GLY A 207 7.78 -6.97 -9.61
CA GLY A 207 7.92 -8.24 -8.87
C GLY A 207 7.53 -8.15 -7.40
N CYS A 208 7.26 -6.95 -6.86
CA CYS A 208 6.91 -6.76 -5.45
C CYS A 208 5.60 -7.49 -5.12
N PRO A 209 5.58 -8.41 -4.13
CA PRO A 209 4.36 -9.01 -3.63
C PRO A 209 3.46 -7.95 -2.98
N ILE A 210 2.16 -7.93 -3.32
CA ILE A 210 1.20 -6.95 -2.79
C ILE A 210 -0.04 -7.65 -2.24
N LEU A 211 -0.35 -7.36 -0.98
CA LEU A 211 -1.65 -7.66 -0.39
C LEU A 211 -2.55 -6.43 -0.51
N ALA A 212 -3.59 -6.52 -1.33
CA ALA A 212 -4.62 -5.49 -1.42
C ALA A 212 -5.78 -5.82 -0.48
N ILE A 213 -6.15 -4.86 0.37
CA ILE A 213 -7.21 -5.00 1.38
C ILE A 213 -8.28 -3.94 1.13
N GLY A 214 -9.51 -4.40 0.89
CA GLY A 214 -10.67 -3.54 0.66
C GLY A 214 -11.57 -3.44 1.89
N ILE A 215 -11.76 -2.24 2.44
CA ILE A 215 -12.67 -1.97 3.55
C ILE A 215 -14.10 -2.11 3.06
N LYS A 216 -14.86 -3.05 3.63
CA LYS A 216 -16.25 -3.32 3.26
C LYS A 216 -17.25 -2.57 4.16
N LYS A 217 -18.50 -2.62 3.76
CA LYS A 217 -19.65 -2.01 4.44
C LYS A 217 -19.75 -2.35 5.94
N PRO A 218 -19.52 -3.60 6.42
CA PRO A 218 -19.59 -3.91 7.85
C PRO A 218 -18.54 -3.21 8.74
N CYS A 219 -17.57 -2.48 8.17
CA CYS A 219 -16.69 -1.61 8.95
C CYS A 219 -17.35 -0.28 9.33
N VAL A 220 -18.50 0.06 8.76
CA VAL A 220 -19.24 1.31 9.02
C VAL A 220 -20.35 1.06 10.03
N GLU A 221 -20.39 1.90 11.06
CA GLU A 221 -21.42 1.82 12.11
C GLU A 221 -22.84 1.94 11.51
N GLY A 222 -23.71 1.01 11.88
CA GLY A 222 -25.09 0.99 11.42
C GLY A 222 -25.34 0.29 10.08
N TYR A 223 -24.32 -0.37 9.51
CA TYR A 223 -24.44 -1.09 8.23
C TYR A 223 -24.03 -2.57 8.29
#